data_a4da30f3f5b5729e27cf2335dca6aca0
#
_entry.id   a4da30f3f5b5729e27cf2335dca6aca0
#
_cell.length_a   1.000
_cell.length_b   1.000
_cell.length_c   1.000
_cell.angle_alpha   90.00
_cell.angle_beta   90.00
_cell.angle_gamma   90.00
#
_symmetry.space_group_name_H-M   'P 1'
#
loop_
_entity.id
_entity.type
_entity.pdbx_description
1 polymer ?
#
loop_
_entity_poly.entity_id
_entity_poly.type
_entity_poly.pdbx_seq_one_letter_code
_entity_poly.pdbx_strand_id
1 'polypeptide(L)'
;VEFLANVALGIRLESIRDGGRMSQETDNTSICNKLRVPVLILSGAKDTVISTEMHASLIAALPGATEVVFPKAGHASYAEYPDQFIFQVTEFAKKVWNLNGAVLTKTKIN
;
A
#
# COMPACT_ATOMS: atom_id res chain seq x y z
N VAL A 1 8.36 10.55 12.76
CA VAL A 1 8.20 9.48 13.77
C VAL A 1 7.61 10.03 15.05
N GLU A 2 8.11 11.15 15.53
CA GLU A 2 7.59 11.77 16.76
C GLU A 2 6.12 12.17 16.64
N PHE A 3 5.71 12.70 15.50
CA PHE A 3 4.32 13.03 15.22
C PHE A 3 3.42 11.79 15.32
N LEU A 4 3.83 10.68 14.71
CA LEU A 4 3.06 9.44 14.76
C LEU A 4 2.98 8.88 16.19
N ALA A 5 4.06 8.98 16.95
CA ALA A 5 4.06 8.56 18.36
C ALA A 5 3.07 9.37 19.19
N ASN A 6 3.03 10.69 18.99
CA ASN A 6 2.10 11.56 19.69
C ASN A 6 0.65 11.28 19.34
N VAL A 7 0.36 10.98 18.08
CA VAL A 7 -0.98 10.57 17.64
C VAL A 7 -1.37 9.25 18.33
N ALA A 8 -0.47 8.28 18.36
CA ALA A 8 -0.73 6.99 19.00
C ALA A 8 -1.02 7.13 20.50
N LEU A 9 -0.33 8.02 21.20
CA LEU A 9 -0.56 8.26 22.62
C LEU A 9 -1.95 8.81 22.93
N GLY A 10 -2.61 9.45 21.94
CA GLY A 10 -3.97 9.94 22.06
C GLY A 10 -5.05 8.89 21.84
N ILE A 11 -4.69 7.67 21.46
CA ILE A 11 -5.64 6.60 21.15
C ILE A 11 -5.84 5.72 22.39
N ARG A 12 -7.09 5.36 22.65
CA ARG A 12 -7.41 4.47 23.78
C ARG A 12 -6.88 3.07 23.51
N LEU A 13 -6.40 2.42 24.57
CA LEU A 13 -5.83 1.07 24.49
C LEU A 13 -6.83 0.05 23.92
N GLU A 14 -8.10 0.14 24.33
CA GLU A 14 -9.13 -0.76 23.79
C GLU A 14 -9.29 -0.61 22.28
N SER A 15 -9.24 0.64 21.79
CA SER A 15 -9.36 0.89 20.36
C SER A 15 -8.18 0.31 19.59
N ILE A 16 -6.98 0.39 20.13
CA ILE A 16 -5.79 -0.21 19.53
C ILE A 16 -5.92 -1.72 19.47
N ARG A 17 -6.35 -2.34 20.58
CA ARG A 17 -6.52 -3.78 20.65
C ARG A 17 -7.61 -4.29 19.71
N ASP A 18 -8.76 -3.61 19.70
CA ASP A 18 -9.90 -4.01 18.86
C ASP A 18 -9.58 -3.82 17.38
N GLY A 19 -8.90 -2.71 17.01
CA GLY A 19 -8.45 -2.49 15.65
C GLY A 19 -7.44 -3.53 15.19
N GLY A 20 -6.51 -3.91 16.07
CA GLY A 20 -5.54 -4.96 15.78
C GLY A 20 -6.19 -6.31 15.55
N ARG A 21 -7.16 -6.68 16.40
CA ARG A 21 -7.91 -7.93 16.25
C ARG A 21 -8.71 -7.95 14.95
N MET A 22 -9.43 -6.88 14.68
CA MET A 22 -10.20 -6.76 13.44
C MET A 22 -9.30 -6.87 12.21
N SER A 23 -8.13 -6.27 12.24
CA SER A 23 -7.15 -6.37 11.16
C SER A 23 -6.67 -7.80 10.96
N GLN A 24 -6.45 -8.55 12.03
CA GLN A 24 -6.01 -9.94 11.96
C GLN A 24 -7.13 -10.87 11.46
N GLU A 25 -8.38 -10.58 11.80
CA GLU A 25 -9.52 -11.42 11.45
C GLU A 25 -10.07 -11.15 10.05
N THR A 26 -9.76 -9.98 9.47
CA THR A 26 -10.28 -9.60 8.16
C THR A 26 -9.44 -10.21 7.05
N ASP A 27 -10.10 -10.89 6.12
CA ASP A 27 -9.47 -11.43 4.92
C ASP A 27 -10.27 -10.97 3.69
N ASN A 28 -9.64 -10.14 2.89
CA ASN A 28 -10.22 -9.55 1.69
C ASN A 28 -9.75 -10.23 0.39
N THR A 29 -9.13 -11.40 0.48
CA THR A 29 -8.56 -12.11 -0.67
C THR A 29 -9.60 -12.38 -1.74
N SER A 30 -10.81 -12.77 -1.35
CA SER A 30 -11.90 -13.05 -2.29
C SER A 30 -12.36 -11.79 -3.04
N ILE A 31 -12.26 -10.62 -2.40
CA ILE A 31 -12.57 -9.34 -3.02
C ILE A 31 -11.48 -8.97 -4.02
N CYS A 32 -10.24 -9.19 -3.67
CA CYS A 32 -9.10 -8.93 -4.56
C CYS A 32 -9.25 -9.66 -5.89
N ASN A 33 -9.71 -10.90 -5.87
CA ASN A 33 -9.91 -11.68 -7.08
C ASN A 33 -10.94 -11.08 -8.05
N LYS A 34 -11.81 -10.20 -7.55
CA LYS A 34 -12.87 -9.56 -8.35
C LYS A 34 -12.45 -8.20 -8.89
N LEU A 35 -11.29 -7.68 -8.51
CA LEU A 35 -10.86 -6.37 -8.98
C LEU A 35 -10.52 -6.40 -10.46
N ARG A 36 -10.97 -5.38 -11.18
CA ARG A 36 -10.74 -5.20 -12.61
C ARG A 36 -10.03 -3.88 -12.90
N VAL A 37 -9.44 -3.29 -11.88
CA VAL A 37 -8.71 -2.03 -11.98
C VAL A 37 -7.21 -2.29 -11.87
N PRO A 38 -6.37 -1.40 -12.42
CA PRO A 38 -4.94 -1.47 -12.19
C PRO A 38 -4.63 -1.35 -10.70
N VAL A 39 -3.69 -2.17 -10.23
CA VAL A 39 -3.32 -2.21 -8.81
C VAL A 39 -1.81 -2.08 -8.67
N LEU A 40 -1.38 -1.25 -7.75
CA LEU A 40 0.02 -1.11 -7.37
C LEU A 40 0.17 -1.62 -5.93
N ILE A 41 1.09 -2.54 -5.73
CA ILE A 41 1.44 -3.07 -4.41
C ILE A 41 2.81 -2.54 -4.04
N LEU A 42 2.87 -1.78 -2.95
CA LEU A 42 4.12 -1.27 -2.41
C LEU A 42 4.37 -1.94 -1.06
N SER A 43 5.50 -2.60 -0.94
CA SER A 43 5.83 -3.35 0.26
C SER A 43 7.28 -3.13 0.69
N GLY A 44 7.56 -3.37 1.97
CA GLY A 44 8.91 -3.35 2.52
C GLY A 44 9.42 -4.76 2.76
N ALA A 45 10.63 -5.03 2.32
CA ALA A 45 11.22 -6.35 2.49
C ALA A 45 11.45 -6.72 3.96
N LYS A 46 11.52 -5.71 4.83
CA LYS A 46 11.73 -5.89 6.28
C LYS A 46 10.45 -5.69 7.09
N ASP A 47 9.31 -5.81 6.43
CA ASP A 47 8.02 -5.69 7.10
C ASP A 47 7.82 -6.84 8.09
N THR A 48 7.60 -6.49 9.36
CA THR A 48 7.34 -7.46 10.44
C THR A 48 5.87 -7.53 10.80
N VAL A 49 5.03 -6.68 10.24
CA VAL A 49 3.59 -6.68 10.48
C VAL A 49 2.89 -7.64 9.53
N ILE A 50 3.28 -7.62 8.26
CA ILE A 50 2.74 -8.50 7.23
C ILE A 50 3.73 -9.64 7.03
N SER A 51 3.29 -10.87 7.30
CA SER A 51 4.14 -12.05 7.14
C SER A 51 4.41 -12.34 5.66
N THR A 52 5.44 -13.13 5.41
CA THR A 52 5.77 -13.59 4.06
C THR A 52 4.60 -14.32 3.42
N GLU A 53 3.89 -15.13 4.20
CA GLU A 53 2.73 -15.90 3.73
C GLU A 53 1.57 -14.98 3.36
N MET A 54 1.29 -13.96 4.17
CA MET A 54 0.25 -12.97 3.89
C MET A 54 0.56 -12.20 2.62
N HIS A 55 1.82 -11.79 2.46
CA HIS A 55 2.26 -11.10 1.26
C HIS A 55 2.10 -11.98 0.01
N ALA A 56 2.54 -13.23 0.10
CA ALA A 56 2.41 -14.18 -1.00
C ALA A 56 0.94 -14.41 -1.38
N SER A 57 0.05 -14.48 -0.39
CA SER A 57 -1.39 -14.63 -0.63
C SER A 57 -1.97 -13.43 -1.37
N LEU A 58 -1.54 -12.22 -1.01
CA LEU A 58 -1.97 -11.01 -1.69
C LEU A 58 -1.50 -10.98 -3.14
N ILE A 59 -0.25 -11.29 -3.38
CA ILE A 59 0.31 -11.35 -4.73
C ILE A 59 -0.44 -12.38 -5.59
N ALA A 60 -0.72 -13.55 -5.03
CA ALA A 60 -1.47 -14.59 -5.73
C ALA A 60 -2.91 -14.16 -6.05
N ALA A 61 -3.53 -13.35 -5.18
CA ALA A 61 -4.89 -12.86 -5.38
C ALA A 61 -4.97 -11.73 -6.43
N LEU A 62 -3.85 -11.09 -6.76
CA LEU A 62 -3.77 -9.96 -7.68
C LEU A 62 -2.68 -10.20 -8.75
N PRO A 63 -2.85 -11.21 -9.61
CA PRO A 63 -1.79 -11.61 -10.53
C PRO A 63 -1.41 -10.54 -11.55
N GLY A 64 -2.31 -9.59 -11.83
CA GLY A 64 -2.03 -8.48 -12.76
C GLY A 64 -1.46 -7.24 -12.08
N ALA A 65 -1.24 -7.26 -10.79
CA ALA A 65 -0.76 -6.09 -10.06
C ALA A 65 0.72 -5.80 -10.38
N THR A 66 1.06 -4.51 -10.33
CA THR A 66 2.44 -4.07 -10.33
C THR A 66 2.97 -4.12 -8.90
N GLU A 67 4.08 -4.78 -8.68
CA GLU A 67 4.68 -4.87 -7.34
C GLU A 67 6.01 -4.12 -7.30
N VAL A 68 6.18 -3.31 -6.25
CA VAL A 68 7.45 -2.65 -5.96
C VAL A 68 7.81 -2.94 -4.51
N VAL A 69 8.99 -3.51 -4.30
CA VAL A 69 9.49 -3.85 -2.98
C VAL A 69 10.60 -2.88 -2.60
N PHE A 70 10.48 -2.25 -1.44
CA PHE A 70 11.54 -1.41 -0.88
C PHE A 70 12.45 -2.30 -0.04
N PRO A 71 13.68 -2.56 -0.49
CA PRO A 71 14.51 -3.62 0.13
C PRO A 71 14.92 -3.33 1.56
N LYS A 72 14.93 -2.07 1.98
CA LYS A 72 15.34 -1.67 3.33
C LYS A 72 14.19 -1.18 4.19
N ALA A 73 12.98 -1.15 3.66
CA ALA A 73 11.83 -0.61 4.37
C ALA A 73 11.10 -1.68 5.18
N GLY A 74 10.52 -1.24 6.30
CA GLY A 74 9.56 -2.02 7.06
C GLY A 74 8.15 -1.80 6.56
N HIS A 75 7.18 -1.84 7.47
CA HIS A 75 5.76 -1.74 7.14
C HIS A 75 5.36 -0.35 6.62
N ALA A 76 5.97 0.70 7.12
CA ALA A 76 5.60 2.08 6.80
C ALA A 76 6.53 2.68 5.73
N SER A 77 6.64 2.06 4.56
CA SER A 77 7.52 2.52 3.50
C SER A 77 7.23 3.96 3.09
N TYR A 78 5.98 4.40 3.15
CA TYR A 78 5.57 5.77 2.86
C TYR A 78 6.18 6.79 3.83
N ALA A 79 6.47 6.38 5.06
CA ALA A 79 7.08 7.23 6.08
C ALA A 79 8.60 7.10 6.11
N GLU A 80 9.12 5.91 5.82
CA GLU A 80 10.56 5.64 5.86
C GLU A 80 11.27 6.13 4.59
N TYR A 81 10.60 6.01 3.44
CA TYR A 81 11.15 6.39 2.14
C TYR A 81 10.12 7.19 1.34
N PRO A 82 9.75 8.39 1.82
CA PRO A 82 8.64 9.15 1.23
C PRO A 82 8.89 9.56 -0.23
N ASP A 83 10.10 9.94 -0.57
CA ASP A 83 10.41 10.39 -1.93
C ASP A 83 10.29 9.25 -2.93
N GLN A 84 10.84 8.09 -2.59
CA GLN A 84 10.75 6.89 -3.43
C GLN A 84 9.31 6.39 -3.51
N PHE A 85 8.58 6.46 -2.41
CA PHE A 85 7.16 6.08 -2.37
C PHE A 85 6.35 6.94 -3.33
N ILE A 86 6.49 8.25 -3.23
CA ILE A 86 5.78 9.20 -4.09
C ILE A 86 6.16 9.00 -5.55
N PHE A 87 7.44 8.77 -5.82
CA PHE A 87 7.92 8.49 -7.18
C PHE A 87 7.21 7.27 -7.77
N GLN A 88 7.13 6.17 -7.03
CA GLN A 88 6.51 4.95 -7.52
C GLN A 88 5.02 5.11 -7.77
N VAL A 89 4.31 5.81 -6.87
CA VAL A 89 2.89 6.10 -7.06
C VAL A 89 2.67 6.98 -8.28
N THR A 90 3.49 8.01 -8.46
CA THR A 90 3.39 8.93 -9.58
C THR A 90 3.64 8.21 -10.92
N GLU A 91 4.66 7.39 -10.99
CA GLU A 91 4.98 6.65 -12.21
C GLU A 91 3.86 5.66 -12.55
N PHE A 92 3.30 5.00 -11.55
CA PHE A 92 2.17 4.10 -11.76
C PHE A 92 0.95 4.86 -12.28
N ALA A 93 0.63 6.00 -11.68
CA ALA A 93 -0.50 6.83 -12.11
C ALA A 93 -0.35 7.29 -13.56
N LYS A 94 0.84 7.75 -13.94
CA LYS A 94 1.12 8.14 -15.32
C LYS A 94 0.89 6.99 -16.29
N LYS A 95 1.38 5.81 -15.94
CA LYS A 95 1.24 4.60 -16.76
C LYS A 95 -0.22 4.23 -16.96
N VAL A 96 -1.00 4.25 -15.89
CA VAL A 96 -2.43 3.94 -15.94
C VAL A 96 -3.18 4.94 -16.81
N TRP A 97 -2.89 6.23 -16.66
CA TRP A 97 -3.54 7.27 -17.46
C TRP A 97 -3.21 7.13 -18.94
N ASN A 98 -1.97 6.85 -19.28
CA ASN A 98 -1.58 6.63 -20.67
C ASN A 98 -2.30 5.44 -21.29
N LEU A 99 -2.47 4.36 -20.53
CA LEU A 99 -3.20 3.18 -21.01
C LEU A 99 -4.68 3.47 -21.20
N ASN A 100 -5.25 4.39 -20.42
CA ASN A 100 -6.67 4.71 -20.42
C ASN A 100 -7.03 5.91 -21.29
N GLY A 101 -6.13 6.40 -22.12
CA GLY A 101 -6.46 7.42 -23.10
C GLY A 101 -6.19 8.86 -22.69
N ALA A 102 -5.11 9.10 -22.02
CA ALA A 102 -4.47 10.41 -22.01
C ALA A 102 -5.24 11.59 -21.43
N VAL A 103 -6.06 11.37 -20.44
CA VAL A 103 -6.67 12.47 -19.69
C VAL A 103 -5.59 13.36 -19.09
N LEU A 104 -4.48 12.76 -18.71
CA LEU A 104 -3.38 13.46 -18.07
C LEU A 104 -2.76 14.54 -18.94
N THR A 105 -2.71 14.33 -20.26
CA THR A 105 -2.15 15.33 -21.17
C THR A 105 -3.02 16.57 -21.31
N LYS A 106 -4.32 16.43 -21.05
CA LYS A 106 -5.27 17.54 -21.12
C LYS A 106 -5.34 18.33 -19.81
N THR A 107 -4.92 17.72 -18.73
CA THR A 107 -4.91 18.36 -17.42
C THR A 107 -3.54 18.92 -17.08
N LYS A 108 -2.81 19.31 -18.09
CA LYS A 108 -1.56 20.01 -17.88
C LYS A 108 -1.82 21.24 -17.04
N ILE A 109 -1.42 21.17 -15.81
CA ILE A 109 -1.42 22.31 -14.92
C ILE A 109 -0.07 22.97 -15.08
N ASN A 110 -0.09 24.13 -15.60
CA ASN A 110 1.12 24.92 -15.76
C ASN A 110 1.33 25.80 -14.53
#